data_b81cfaba96f23d03780c12fabdf12fac
#
_entry.id   b81cfaba96f23d03780c12fabdf12fac
#
_cell.length_a   1.000
_cell.length_b   1.000
_cell.length_c   1.000
_cell.angle_alpha   90.00
_cell.angle_beta   90.00
_cell.angle_gamma   90.00
#
_symmetry.space_group_name_H-M   'P 1'
#
loop_
_entity.id
_entity.type
_entity.pdbx_description
1 polymer ?
#
loop_
_entity_poly.entity_id
_entity_poly.type
_entity_poly.pdbx_seq_one_letter_code
_entity_poly.pdbx_strand_id
1 'polypeptide(L)'
;MSFPLIFVWYHGEVTIDLWEYALSLVYILVLYFIFARRKALMIRSAPEYKYYLWGFLAKLGGGLGFSLIYFYYYGGGDTTSYFYSAVAMRNLAMIDPLEYLSQLFGDNTVEAWGRYSLDTAYPFKYVFLDDRTYMVVRVSSVLAILTFKSYLISTLLIASISFFGIWACYRTVVSYFPQINRDLAIAFLFMPNPAFWGSAILKDTFSFSAVCFWVHAVDEVFFKRRHVMWNWVVIVLSGSMMITVKPYIFMVLFPATLFWVFYIRVVRLRNVMVKFVIVPFVLVGFVLGSLFVLTRMGDQFDKFALDGALETIEVTQGDLIREDSYGSNSFDVGKFDEIG
;
A
#
# COMPACT_ATOMS: atom_id res chain seq x y z
N MET A 1 -3.08 41.49 3.14
CA MET A 1 -3.06 40.02 2.91
C MET A 1 -2.18 39.40 3.99
N SER A 2 -2.76 39.03 5.10
CA SER A 2 -2.06 38.27 6.14
C SER A 2 -2.13 36.80 5.76
N PHE A 3 -1.01 36.22 5.41
CA PHE A 3 -0.91 34.75 5.31
C PHE A 3 -1.06 34.19 6.73
N PRO A 4 -2.09 33.41 7.04
CA PRO A 4 -2.12 32.62 8.24
C PRO A 4 -1.19 31.42 8.05
N LEU A 5 0.11 31.64 8.22
CA LEU A 5 1.15 30.62 8.04
C LEU A 5 1.21 29.60 9.18
N ILE A 6 0.33 29.69 10.18
CA ILE A 6 0.51 28.92 11.43
C ILE A 6 -0.47 27.76 11.56
N PHE A 7 -1.70 27.88 11.06
CA PHE A 7 -2.72 26.83 11.15
C PHE A 7 -3.57 26.84 9.89
N VAL A 8 -3.51 25.77 9.11
CA VAL A 8 -4.50 25.50 8.06
C VAL A 8 -5.29 24.28 8.51
N TRP A 9 -6.57 24.51 8.80
CA TRP A 9 -7.51 23.45 9.13
C TRP A 9 -8.11 22.93 7.83
N TYR A 10 -7.91 21.65 7.57
CA TYR A 10 -8.66 20.97 6.55
C TYR A 10 -9.84 20.24 7.17
N HIS A 11 -11.04 20.60 6.78
CA HIS A 11 -12.28 20.15 7.42
C HIS A 11 -12.27 20.24 8.95
N GLY A 12 -11.43 21.09 9.52
CA GLY A 12 -11.30 21.25 10.96
C GLY A 12 -10.52 20.15 11.68
N GLU A 13 -9.77 19.29 10.96
CA GLU A 13 -9.40 18.00 11.49
C GLU A 13 -7.90 17.69 11.46
N VAL A 14 -7.18 18.11 10.43
CA VAL A 14 -5.73 17.96 10.36
C VAL A 14 -5.08 19.33 10.28
N THR A 15 -4.06 19.55 11.13
CA THR A 15 -3.21 20.74 11.11
C THR A 15 -1.78 20.35 10.80
N ILE A 16 -1.03 21.23 10.16
CA ILE A 16 0.42 21.10 10.00
C ILE A 16 1.06 22.32 10.66
N ASP A 17 1.70 22.08 11.79
CA ASP A 17 2.37 23.13 12.58
C ASP A 17 3.78 23.40 12.08
N LEU A 18 4.34 24.58 12.34
CA LEU A 18 5.71 24.92 11.93
C LEU A 18 6.78 23.95 12.46
N TRP A 19 6.58 23.41 13.66
CA TRP A 19 7.50 22.42 14.23
C TRP A 19 7.54 21.12 13.43
N GLU A 20 6.44 20.74 12.76
CA GLU A 20 6.41 19.55 11.92
C GLU A 20 7.32 19.67 10.69
N TYR A 21 7.37 20.83 10.06
CA TYR A 21 8.30 21.09 8.95
C TYR A 21 9.75 20.99 9.42
N ALA A 22 10.07 21.67 10.55
CA ALA A 22 11.42 21.65 11.11
C ALA A 22 11.84 20.23 11.49
N LEU A 23 10.99 19.50 12.18
CA LEU A 23 11.28 18.12 12.60
C LEU A 23 11.32 17.17 11.41
N SER A 24 10.46 17.35 10.41
CA SER A 24 10.51 16.55 9.16
C SER A 24 11.83 16.72 8.44
N LEU A 25 12.38 17.94 8.39
CA LEU A 25 13.70 18.19 7.82
C LEU A 25 14.79 17.43 8.58
N VAL A 26 14.74 17.42 9.91
CA VAL A 26 15.67 16.64 10.74
C VAL A 26 15.57 15.15 10.43
N TYR A 27 14.34 14.61 10.34
CA TYR A 27 14.11 13.20 9.97
C TYR A 27 14.68 12.88 8.59
N ILE A 28 14.45 13.73 7.60
CA ILE A 28 14.98 13.57 6.24
C ILE A 28 16.51 13.53 6.27
N LEU A 29 17.16 14.44 7.00
CA LEU A 29 18.62 14.46 7.12
C LEU A 29 19.16 13.20 7.79
N VAL A 30 18.57 12.77 8.91
CA VAL A 30 18.97 11.54 9.59
C VAL A 30 18.82 10.32 8.67
N LEU A 31 17.67 10.19 8.02
CA LEU A 31 17.43 9.11 7.06
C LEU A 31 18.40 9.18 5.87
N TYR A 32 18.65 10.37 5.34
CA TYR A 32 19.63 10.56 4.27
C TYR A 32 21.01 10.01 4.66
N PHE A 33 21.52 10.34 5.84
CA PHE A 33 22.83 9.85 6.29
C PHE A 33 22.83 8.33 6.49
N ILE A 34 21.77 7.75 7.04
CA ILE A 34 21.63 6.29 7.21
C ILE A 34 21.67 5.59 5.85
N PHE A 35 20.87 6.08 4.89
CA PHE A 35 20.77 5.48 3.57
C PHE A 35 22.03 5.73 2.72
N ALA A 36 22.64 6.91 2.80
CA ALA A 36 23.90 7.21 2.15
C ALA A 36 25.04 6.31 2.64
N ARG A 37 25.14 6.11 3.98
CA ARG A 37 26.09 5.17 4.58
C ARG A 37 25.87 3.74 4.07
N ARG A 38 24.62 3.27 4.07
CA ARG A 38 24.30 1.93 3.55
C ARG A 38 24.66 1.77 2.07
N LYS A 39 24.35 2.79 1.24
CA LYS A 39 24.79 2.84 -0.16
C LYS A 39 26.32 2.70 -0.26
N ALA A 40 27.08 3.50 0.49
CA ALA A 40 28.54 3.50 0.43
C ALA A 40 29.13 2.13 0.80
N LEU A 41 28.56 1.43 1.78
CA LEU A 41 28.99 0.11 2.20
C LEU A 41 28.68 -0.97 1.17
N MET A 42 27.54 -0.87 0.49
CA MET A 42 27.02 -1.95 -0.35
C MET A 42 27.36 -1.81 -1.84
N ILE A 43 27.69 -0.61 -2.31
CA ILE A 43 27.84 -0.33 -3.76
C ILE A 43 28.97 -1.10 -4.42
N ARG A 44 30.01 -1.49 -3.66
CA ARG A 44 31.15 -2.28 -4.17
C ARG A 44 30.78 -3.73 -4.45
N SER A 45 29.89 -4.31 -3.65
CA SER A 45 29.43 -5.70 -3.77
C SER A 45 28.16 -5.85 -4.59
N ALA A 46 27.37 -4.79 -4.72
CA ALA A 46 26.07 -4.78 -5.36
C ALA A 46 25.87 -3.47 -6.13
N PRO A 47 26.19 -3.44 -7.46
CA PRO A 47 26.19 -2.20 -8.26
C PRO A 47 24.83 -1.52 -8.35
N GLU A 48 23.74 -2.23 -8.16
CA GLU A 48 22.37 -1.68 -8.12
C GLU A 48 22.20 -0.65 -7.02
N TYR A 49 23.01 -0.69 -5.94
CA TYR A 49 22.97 0.31 -4.86
C TYR A 49 23.30 1.75 -5.30
N LYS A 50 23.77 1.96 -6.55
CA LYS A 50 23.89 3.32 -7.11
C LYS A 50 22.55 4.06 -7.12
N TYR A 51 21.43 3.35 -7.26
CA TYR A 51 20.08 3.91 -7.27
C TYR A 51 19.41 3.97 -5.88
N TYR A 52 19.99 3.30 -4.86
CA TYR A 52 19.37 3.12 -3.55
C TYR A 52 18.97 4.44 -2.87
N LEU A 53 19.91 5.38 -2.76
CA LEU A 53 19.68 6.66 -2.12
C LEU A 53 18.73 7.54 -2.94
N TRP A 54 18.90 7.60 -4.26
CA TRP A 54 18.06 8.42 -5.12
C TRP A 54 16.63 7.91 -5.20
N GLY A 55 16.44 6.60 -5.27
CA GLY A 55 15.12 5.99 -5.20
C GLY A 55 14.42 6.25 -3.86
N PHE A 56 15.18 6.20 -2.76
CA PHE A 56 14.65 6.56 -1.44
C PHE A 56 14.23 8.03 -1.36
N LEU A 57 15.07 8.95 -1.84
CA LEU A 57 14.74 10.38 -1.85
C LEU A 57 13.55 10.69 -2.75
N ALA A 58 13.44 10.05 -3.92
CA ALA A 58 12.27 10.16 -4.79
C ALA A 58 10.99 9.70 -4.06
N LYS A 59 11.08 8.63 -3.29
CA LYS A 59 9.97 8.11 -2.48
C LYS A 59 9.55 9.07 -1.37
N LEU A 60 10.50 9.63 -0.62
CA LEU A 60 10.22 10.65 0.40
C LEU A 60 9.64 11.91 -0.20
N GLY A 61 10.24 12.40 -1.29
CA GLY A 61 9.77 13.59 -2.01
C GLY A 61 8.36 13.41 -2.59
N GLY A 62 8.07 12.21 -3.13
CA GLY A 62 6.74 11.86 -3.60
C GLY A 62 5.69 11.85 -2.49
N GLY A 63 6.01 11.25 -1.34
CA GLY A 63 5.11 11.21 -0.18
C GLY A 63 4.82 12.61 0.40
N LEU A 64 5.85 13.41 0.60
CA LEU A 64 5.68 14.79 1.04
C LEU A 64 4.94 15.64 0.02
N GLY A 65 5.33 15.54 -1.26
CA GLY A 65 4.66 16.27 -2.34
C GLY A 65 3.17 15.93 -2.42
N PHE A 66 2.82 14.64 -2.33
CA PHE A 66 1.44 14.21 -2.29
C PHE A 66 0.71 14.81 -1.08
N SER A 67 1.27 14.66 0.11
CA SER A 67 0.64 15.13 1.34
C SER A 67 0.43 16.65 1.35
N LEU A 68 1.40 17.43 0.88
CA LEU A 68 1.31 18.89 0.82
C LEU A 68 0.33 19.36 -0.26
N ILE A 69 0.30 18.71 -1.43
CA ILE A 69 -0.68 19.02 -2.49
C ILE A 69 -2.09 18.73 -2.00
N TYR A 70 -2.33 17.58 -1.37
CA TYR A 70 -3.64 17.25 -0.85
C TYR A 70 -4.06 18.17 0.28
N PHE A 71 -3.14 18.57 1.14
CA PHE A 71 -3.44 19.48 2.25
C PHE A 71 -3.71 20.91 1.79
N TYR A 72 -2.84 21.49 0.94
CA TYR A 72 -2.92 22.91 0.58
C TYR A 72 -3.75 23.21 -0.68
N TYR A 73 -3.69 22.34 -1.68
CA TYR A 73 -4.34 22.58 -2.95
C TYR A 73 -5.75 21.98 -3.02
N TYR A 74 -5.87 20.69 -2.67
CA TYR A 74 -7.20 20.06 -2.65
C TYR A 74 -7.98 20.35 -1.37
N GLY A 75 -7.33 20.93 -0.35
CA GLY A 75 -7.92 21.11 0.94
C GLY A 75 -8.21 19.79 1.66
N GLY A 76 -7.59 18.64 1.29
CA GLY A 76 -7.60 17.29 1.85
C GLY A 76 -8.12 16.18 0.94
N GLY A 77 -8.47 15.07 1.53
CA GLY A 77 -8.91 13.86 0.84
C GLY A 77 -8.60 12.61 1.67
N ASP A 78 -8.48 11.47 1.02
CA ASP A 78 -8.29 10.17 1.70
C ASP A 78 -7.13 10.18 2.69
N THR A 79 -5.98 10.74 2.29
CA THR A 79 -4.77 10.73 3.12
C THR A 79 -4.94 11.49 4.44
N THR A 80 -5.62 12.63 4.41
CA THR A 80 -5.91 13.45 5.61
C THR A 80 -6.98 12.79 6.47
N SER A 81 -8.02 12.24 5.84
CA SER A 81 -9.12 11.54 6.52
C SER A 81 -8.63 10.28 7.25
N TYR A 82 -7.72 9.51 6.61
CA TYR A 82 -7.11 8.34 7.21
C TYR A 82 -6.21 8.74 8.37
N PHE A 83 -5.42 9.80 8.20
CA PHE A 83 -4.55 10.29 9.27
C PHE A 83 -5.33 10.85 10.46
N TYR A 84 -6.38 11.64 10.23
CA TYR A 84 -7.25 12.11 11.29
C TYR A 84 -7.86 10.95 12.09
N SER A 85 -8.42 9.96 11.39
CA SER A 85 -8.96 8.77 12.02
C SER A 85 -7.90 7.98 12.80
N ALA A 86 -6.65 7.95 12.30
CA ALA A 86 -5.52 7.33 12.98
C ALA A 86 -5.12 8.10 14.26
N VAL A 87 -5.22 9.43 14.24
CA VAL A 87 -5.00 10.28 15.43
C VAL A 87 -6.09 10.05 16.48
N ALA A 88 -7.36 9.93 16.09
CA ALA A 88 -8.44 9.58 17.01
C ALA A 88 -8.17 8.22 17.69
N MET A 89 -7.79 7.21 16.90
CA MET A 89 -7.43 5.89 17.42
C MET A 89 -6.16 5.92 18.30
N ARG A 90 -5.17 6.74 17.96
CA ARG A 90 -3.98 6.99 18.79
C ARG A 90 -4.37 7.66 20.13
N ASN A 91 -5.29 8.62 20.13
CA ASN A 91 -5.76 9.27 21.35
C ASN A 91 -6.45 8.25 22.26
N LEU A 92 -7.25 7.34 21.68
CA LEU A 92 -7.82 6.22 22.41
C LEU A 92 -6.73 5.36 23.08
N ALA A 93 -5.61 5.08 22.39
CA ALA A 93 -4.49 4.36 22.99
C ALA A 93 -3.87 5.06 24.22
N MET A 94 -3.95 6.38 24.29
CA MET A 94 -3.43 7.15 25.44
C MET A 94 -4.41 7.19 26.62
N ILE A 95 -5.72 7.04 26.37
CA ILE A 95 -6.77 7.12 27.39
C ILE A 95 -7.14 5.71 27.87
N ASP A 96 -7.41 4.79 26.95
CA ASP A 96 -7.74 3.38 27.22
C ASP A 96 -6.98 2.45 26.30
N PRO A 97 -5.79 1.98 26.73
CA PRO A 97 -4.96 1.05 25.93
C PRO A 97 -5.65 -0.29 25.64
N LEU A 98 -6.54 -0.76 26.52
CA LEU A 98 -7.22 -2.04 26.29
C LEU A 98 -8.27 -1.91 25.19
N GLU A 99 -9.05 -0.83 25.24
CA GLU A 99 -10.01 -0.51 24.19
C GLU A 99 -9.29 -0.27 22.84
N TYR A 100 -8.14 0.43 22.86
CA TYR A 100 -7.32 0.58 21.66
C TYR A 100 -6.91 -0.78 21.05
N LEU A 101 -6.46 -1.74 21.86
CA LEU A 101 -6.12 -3.07 21.38
C LEU A 101 -7.36 -3.81 20.84
N SER A 102 -8.52 -3.65 21.47
CA SER A 102 -9.79 -4.16 20.96
C SER A 102 -10.12 -3.58 19.58
N GLN A 103 -9.93 -2.27 19.39
CA GLN A 103 -10.16 -1.62 18.09
C GLN A 103 -9.10 -1.97 17.03
N LEU A 104 -7.87 -2.27 17.46
CA LEU A 104 -6.77 -2.63 16.55
C LEU A 104 -6.99 -3.99 15.87
N PHE A 105 -7.63 -4.93 16.58
CA PHE A 105 -7.81 -6.31 16.12
C PHE A 105 -9.27 -6.75 16.00
N GLY A 106 -10.22 -5.94 16.48
CA GLY A 106 -11.64 -6.26 16.48
C GLY A 106 -12.36 -5.80 15.21
N ASP A 107 -13.69 -6.02 15.21
CA ASP A 107 -14.57 -5.67 14.09
C ASP A 107 -15.00 -4.19 14.16
N ASN A 108 -15.24 -3.59 13.00
CA ASN A 108 -15.63 -2.18 12.85
C ASN A 108 -17.17 -2.04 12.91
N THR A 109 -17.73 -2.25 14.09
CA THR A 109 -19.18 -2.13 14.31
C THR A 109 -19.57 -0.71 14.75
N VAL A 110 -20.85 -0.37 14.61
CA VAL A 110 -21.38 0.93 15.08
C VAL A 110 -21.20 1.07 16.58
N GLU A 111 -21.32 -0.04 17.33
CA GLU A 111 -21.10 -0.06 18.79
C GLU A 111 -19.63 0.23 19.12
N ALA A 112 -18.69 -0.32 18.35
CA ALA A 112 -17.26 -0.05 18.51
C ALA A 112 -16.93 1.40 18.19
N TRP A 113 -17.55 2.00 17.15
CA TRP A 113 -17.42 3.43 16.87
C TRP A 113 -17.95 4.30 18.01
N GLY A 114 -19.04 3.89 18.68
CA GLY A 114 -19.64 4.58 19.81
C GLY A 114 -18.76 4.60 21.08
N ARG A 115 -17.66 3.87 21.14
CA ARG A 115 -16.69 3.87 22.26
C ARG A 115 -15.68 5.02 22.18
N TYR A 116 -15.62 5.73 21.06
CA TYR A 116 -14.88 6.98 20.94
C TYR A 116 -15.63 8.09 21.67
N SER A 117 -14.91 9.13 22.12
CA SER A 117 -15.44 10.27 22.87
C SER A 117 -14.93 11.59 22.31
N LEU A 118 -15.39 12.69 22.85
CA LEU A 118 -14.86 14.02 22.50
C LEU A 118 -13.38 14.16 22.84
N ASP A 119 -12.90 13.50 23.89
CA ASP A 119 -11.49 13.53 24.30
C ASP A 119 -10.58 12.74 23.34
N THR A 120 -11.09 11.66 22.75
CA THR A 120 -10.36 10.88 21.75
C THR A 120 -10.47 11.51 20.36
N ALA A 121 -11.46 12.34 20.11
CA ALA A 121 -12.06 12.61 18.82
C ALA A 121 -12.73 11.35 18.23
N TYR A 122 -13.51 11.52 17.14
CA TYR A 122 -14.17 10.40 16.47
C TYR A 122 -13.50 10.17 15.11
N PRO A 123 -13.14 8.91 14.75
CA PRO A 123 -12.76 8.63 13.40
C PRO A 123 -13.94 8.91 12.46
N PHE A 124 -13.67 9.28 11.21
CA PHE A 124 -14.73 9.45 10.23
C PHE A 124 -15.55 8.17 10.11
N LYS A 125 -16.86 8.27 10.22
CA LYS A 125 -17.75 7.10 10.24
C LYS A 125 -17.64 6.27 8.97
N TYR A 126 -17.55 6.91 7.79
CA TYR A 126 -17.38 6.22 6.51
C TYR A 126 -16.02 5.51 6.37
N VAL A 127 -14.97 6.06 7.01
CA VAL A 127 -13.65 5.43 7.08
C VAL A 127 -13.68 4.24 8.04
N PHE A 128 -14.34 4.40 9.20
CA PHE A 128 -14.41 3.40 10.24
C PHE A 128 -15.19 2.17 9.81
N LEU A 129 -16.34 2.34 9.15
CA LEU A 129 -17.23 1.26 8.73
C LEU A 129 -16.75 0.53 7.46
N ASP A 130 -15.74 1.03 6.75
CA ASP A 130 -15.09 0.30 5.67
C ASP A 130 -13.82 -0.40 6.18
N ASP A 131 -13.90 -1.68 6.45
CA ASP A 131 -12.80 -2.51 6.97
C ASP A 131 -11.50 -2.35 6.18
N ARG A 132 -11.62 -2.18 4.87
CA ARG A 132 -10.48 -2.03 3.95
C ARG A 132 -9.76 -0.71 4.15
N THR A 133 -10.52 0.35 4.35
CA THR A 133 -10.00 1.68 4.66
C THR A 133 -9.44 1.71 6.08
N TYR A 134 -10.19 1.12 7.01
CA TYR A 134 -9.81 1.18 8.42
C TYR A 134 -8.54 0.39 8.73
N MET A 135 -8.19 -0.62 7.93
CA MET A 135 -6.87 -1.29 8.05
C MET A 135 -5.70 -0.32 7.87
N VAL A 136 -5.81 0.65 6.95
CA VAL A 136 -4.82 1.72 6.78
C VAL A 136 -4.75 2.59 8.04
N VAL A 137 -5.91 2.92 8.62
CA VAL A 137 -6.00 3.68 9.88
C VAL A 137 -5.34 2.94 11.03
N ARG A 138 -5.61 1.65 11.20
CA ARG A 138 -4.99 0.80 12.24
C ARG A 138 -3.47 0.87 12.19
N VAL A 139 -2.88 0.63 11.01
CA VAL A 139 -1.41 0.70 10.85
C VAL A 139 -0.90 2.12 11.07
N SER A 140 -1.59 3.11 10.54
CA SER A 140 -1.21 4.52 10.70
C SER A 140 -1.33 5.00 12.14
N SER A 141 -2.26 4.46 12.95
CA SER A 141 -2.41 4.82 14.37
C SER A 141 -1.20 4.41 15.21
N VAL A 142 -0.63 3.23 14.92
CA VAL A 142 0.62 2.79 15.56
C VAL A 142 1.76 3.76 15.25
N LEU A 143 1.85 4.21 13.99
CA LEU A 143 2.87 5.19 13.59
C LEU A 143 2.58 6.58 14.20
N ALA A 144 1.31 6.99 14.32
CA ALA A 144 0.94 8.26 14.94
C ALA A 144 1.30 8.33 16.43
N ILE A 145 1.42 7.19 17.13
CA ILE A 145 1.99 7.12 18.48
C ILE A 145 3.48 7.51 18.44
N LEU A 146 4.23 6.99 17.49
CA LEU A 146 5.68 7.20 17.36
C LEU A 146 6.04 8.58 16.80
N THR A 147 5.14 9.21 16.07
CA THR A 147 5.37 10.49 15.35
C THR A 147 4.75 11.71 16.02
N PHE A 148 4.34 11.58 17.28
CA PHE A 148 3.74 12.68 18.05
C PHE A 148 2.56 13.36 17.36
N LYS A 149 1.72 12.61 16.66
CA LYS A 149 0.59 13.07 15.82
C LYS A 149 1.00 13.92 14.60
N SER A 150 2.25 13.89 14.18
CA SER A 150 2.67 14.63 13.00
C SER A 150 2.25 13.91 11.72
N TYR A 151 1.52 14.62 10.86
CA TYR A 151 1.11 14.15 9.55
C TYR A 151 2.30 13.93 8.62
N LEU A 152 3.21 14.91 8.59
CA LEU A 152 4.39 14.87 7.71
C LEU A 152 5.36 13.75 8.13
N ILE A 153 5.63 13.60 9.43
CA ILE A 153 6.55 12.58 9.92
C ILE A 153 5.95 11.17 9.72
N SER A 154 4.64 11.01 9.94
CA SER A 154 3.94 9.75 9.66
C SER A 154 4.05 9.37 8.19
N THR A 155 3.88 10.34 7.29
CA THR A 155 4.07 10.13 5.85
C THR A 155 5.51 9.70 5.53
N LEU A 156 6.53 10.36 6.10
CA LEU A 156 7.94 10.01 5.90
C LEU A 156 8.24 8.58 6.35
N LEU A 157 7.70 8.14 7.48
CA LEU A 157 7.90 6.78 7.98
C LEU A 157 7.20 5.75 7.09
N ILE A 158 5.96 6.00 6.68
CA ILE A 158 5.22 5.12 5.75
C ILE A 158 5.95 5.01 4.41
N ALA A 159 6.40 6.13 3.84
CA ALA A 159 7.20 6.15 2.62
C ALA A 159 8.49 5.33 2.78
N SER A 160 9.15 5.44 3.94
CA SER A 160 10.38 4.70 4.24
C SER A 160 10.14 3.19 4.35
N ILE A 161 9.08 2.77 5.04
CA ILE A 161 8.69 1.35 5.14
C ILE A 161 8.33 0.81 3.77
N SER A 162 7.52 1.55 3.00
CA SER A 162 7.15 1.19 1.63
C SER A 162 8.37 1.03 0.72
N PHE A 163 9.36 1.91 0.85
CA PHE A 163 10.59 1.83 0.07
C PHE A 163 11.34 0.52 0.28
N PHE A 164 11.38 -0.04 1.49
CA PHE A 164 12.06 -1.31 1.73
C PHE A 164 11.45 -2.46 0.93
N GLY A 165 10.12 -2.51 0.81
CA GLY A 165 9.44 -3.51 -0.03
C GLY A 165 9.79 -3.33 -1.50
N ILE A 166 9.67 -2.11 -2.01
CA ILE A 166 9.97 -1.79 -3.42
C ILE A 166 11.43 -2.08 -3.74
N TRP A 167 12.36 -1.71 -2.86
CA TRP A 167 13.78 -1.99 -3.02
C TRP A 167 14.08 -3.48 -3.02
N ALA A 168 13.45 -4.25 -2.14
CA ALA A 168 13.59 -5.70 -2.08
C ALA A 168 13.10 -6.36 -3.37
N CYS A 169 11.92 -5.96 -3.86
CA CYS A 169 11.36 -6.45 -5.12
C CYS A 169 12.25 -6.09 -6.33
N TYR A 170 12.67 -4.82 -6.42
CA TYR A 170 13.61 -4.37 -7.46
C TYR A 170 14.87 -5.22 -7.49
N ARG A 171 15.51 -5.47 -6.35
CA ARG A 171 16.70 -6.33 -6.28
C ARG A 171 16.41 -7.77 -6.67
N THR A 172 15.24 -8.28 -6.34
CA THR A 172 14.80 -9.60 -6.79
C THR A 172 14.78 -9.66 -8.30
N VAL A 173 14.11 -8.70 -8.96
CA VAL A 173 13.99 -8.68 -10.43
C VAL A 173 15.35 -8.45 -11.10
N VAL A 174 16.19 -7.54 -10.57
CA VAL A 174 17.55 -7.30 -11.07
C VAL A 174 18.42 -8.58 -11.00
N SER A 175 18.21 -9.42 -9.98
CA SER A 175 18.97 -10.69 -9.89
C SER A 175 18.68 -11.67 -11.04
N TYR A 176 17.52 -11.54 -11.68
CA TYR A 176 17.14 -12.32 -12.87
C TYR A 176 17.50 -11.63 -14.19
N PHE A 177 17.45 -10.27 -14.19
CA PHE A 177 17.63 -9.46 -15.40
C PHE A 177 18.67 -8.35 -15.19
N PRO A 178 19.94 -8.68 -14.90
CA PRO A 178 20.95 -7.68 -14.56
C PRO A 178 21.30 -6.74 -15.73
N GLN A 179 21.09 -7.17 -16.97
CA GLN A 179 21.36 -6.41 -18.18
C GLN A 179 20.49 -5.17 -18.35
N ILE A 180 19.24 -5.18 -17.81
CA ILE A 180 18.30 -4.07 -17.86
C ILE A 180 18.15 -3.36 -16.51
N ASN A 181 19.19 -3.42 -15.68
CA ASN A 181 19.20 -2.83 -14.33
C ASN A 181 18.75 -1.36 -14.30
N ARG A 182 19.15 -0.54 -15.30
CA ARG A 182 18.75 0.88 -15.37
C ARG A 182 17.26 1.02 -15.60
N ASP A 183 16.70 0.30 -16.55
CA ASP A 183 15.29 0.39 -16.92
C ASP A 183 14.39 -0.11 -15.78
N LEU A 184 14.82 -1.17 -15.11
CA LEU A 184 14.18 -1.65 -13.89
C LEU A 184 14.24 -0.61 -12.77
N ALA A 185 15.36 0.10 -12.59
CA ALA A 185 15.44 1.15 -11.59
C ALA A 185 14.46 2.29 -11.92
N ILE A 186 14.34 2.68 -13.18
CA ILE A 186 13.36 3.69 -13.61
C ILE A 186 11.94 3.18 -13.30
N ALA A 187 11.60 1.96 -13.69
CA ALA A 187 10.27 1.40 -13.52
C ALA A 187 9.86 1.26 -12.05
N PHE A 188 10.75 0.78 -11.17
CA PHE A 188 10.42 0.52 -9.78
C PHE A 188 10.56 1.75 -8.87
N LEU A 189 11.55 2.62 -9.12
CA LEU A 189 11.95 3.65 -8.17
C LEU A 189 11.59 5.08 -8.59
N PHE A 190 11.49 5.33 -9.90
CA PHE A 190 11.37 6.70 -10.42
C PHE A 190 10.11 6.95 -11.26
N MET A 191 9.32 5.93 -11.57
CA MET A 191 8.01 6.16 -12.20
C MET A 191 7.14 7.02 -11.28
N PRO A 192 6.45 8.04 -11.83
CA PRO A 192 5.64 8.97 -11.03
C PRO A 192 4.59 8.26 -10.18
N ASN A 193 3.90 7.25 -10.73
CA ASN A 193 2.84 6.57 -10.03
C ASN A 193 3.31 5.88 -8.72
N PRO A 194 4.27 4.94 -8.70
CA PRO A 194 4.77 4.35 -7.46
C PRO A 194 5.52 5.35 -6.56
N ALA A 195 6.14 6.39 -7.14
CA ALA A 195 6.85 7.40 -6.37
C ALA A 195 5.93 8.40 -5.68
N PHE A 196 4.78 8.74 -6.27
CA PHE A 196 3.84 9.73 -5.75
C PHE A 196 2.66 9.07 -5.02
N TRP A 197 1.79 8.34 -5.75
CA TRP A 197 0.62 7.66 -5.17
C TRP A 197 0.96 6.53 -4.19
N GLY A 198 2.08 5.88 -4.38
CA GLY A 198 2.55 4.80 -3.51
C GLY A 198 3.37 5.28 -2.31
N SER A 199 3.34 6.56 -1.90
CA SER A 199 4.25 7.12 -0.88
C SER A 199 3.56 7.81 0.29
N ALA A 200 2.30 8.21 0.16
CA ALA A 200 1.52 8.85 1.21
C ALA A 200 0.74 7.84 2.06
N ILE A 201 -0.06 8.33 3.02
CA ILE A 201 -0.97 7.50 3.84
C ILE A 201 -2.18 7.12 2.99
N LEU A 202 -2.03 6.10 2.16
CA LEU A 202 -3.03 5.66 1.18
C LEU A 202 -3.10 4.13 1.09
N LYS A 203 -4.26 3.58 0.74
CA LYS A 203 -4.44 2.14 0.43
C LYS A 203 -3.42 1.66 -0.61
N ASP A 204 -3.07 2.50 -1.60
CA ASP A 204 -2.12 2.19 -2.67
C ASP A 204 -0.71 1.97 -2.14
N THR A 205 -0.25 2.78 -1.20
CA THR A 205 1.07 2.64 -0.57
C THR A 205 1.21 1.30 0.12
N PHE A 206 0.21 0.91 0.91
CA PHE A 206 0.23 -0.35 1.66
C PHE A 206 0.10 -1.56 0.73
N SER A 207 -0.82 -1.51 -0.23
CA SER A 207 -1.04 -2.61 -1.17
C SER A 207 0.17 -2.84 -2.07
N PHE A 208 0.75 -1.78 -2.65
CA PHE A 208 1.91 -1.88 -3.52
C PHE A 208 3.14 -2.37 -2.77
N SER A 209 3.35 -1.88 -1.53
CA SER A 209 4.43 -2.37 -0.69
C SER A 209 4.27 -3.85 -0.35
N ALA A 210 3.04 -4.28 -0.04
CA ALA A 210 2.73 -5.66 0.27
C ALA A 210 3.02 -6.58 -0.92
N VAL A 211 2.62 -6.19 -2.15
CA VAL A 211 2.99 -6.92 -3.38
C VAL A 211 4.50 -7.07 -3.51
N CYS A 212 5.23 -5.99 -3.29
CA CYS A 212 6.69 -5.99 -3.42
C CYS A 212 7.37 -6.89 -2.37
N PHE A 213 6.91 -6.84 -1.12
CA PHE A 213 7.39 -7.74 -0.06
C PHE A 213 7.05 -9.20 -0.35
N TRP A 214 5.83 -9.47 -0.82
CA TRP A 214 5.39 -10.81 -1.22
C TRP A 214 6.28 -11.42 -2.28
N VAL A 215 6.48 -10.72 -3.40
CA VAL A 215 7.31 -11.21 -4.51
C VAL A 215 8.74 -11.50 -4.06
N HIS A 216 9.34 -10.60 -3.26
CA HIS A 216 10.67 -10.81 -2.70
C HIS A 216 10.71 -12.02 -1.76
N ALA A 217 9.78 -12.12 -0.83
CA ALA A 217 9.77 -13.20 0.16
C ALA A 217 9.52 -14.58 -0.47
N VAL A 218 8.66 -14.66 -1.48
CA VAL A 218 8.45 -15.88 -2.28
C VAL A 218 9.75 -16.30 -2.97
N ASP A 219 10.47 -15.37 -3.58
CA ASP A 219 11.76 -15.65 -4.22
C ASP A 219 12.78 -16.20 -3.21
N GLU A 220 12.90 -15.55 -2.05
CA GLU A 220 13.85 -15.98 -1.01
C GLU A 220 13.49 -17.34 -0.40
N VAL A 221 12.20 -17.66 -0.23
CA VAL A 221 11.74 -18.94 0.33
C VAL A 221 11.88 -20.09 -0.68
N PHE A 222 11.31 -19.93 -1.88
CA PHE A 222 11.14 -21.04 -2.80
C PHE A 222 12.31 -21.27 -3.77
N PHE A 223 13.09 -20.22 -4.05
CA PHE A 223 14.18 -20.30 -5.05
C PHE A 223 15.55 -20.14 -4.43
N LYS A 224 15.77 -19.13 -3.60
CA LYS A 224 17.09 -18.86 -2.99
C LYS A 224 17.30 -19.57 -1.66
N ARG A 225 16.23 -19.95 -0.97
CA ARG A 225 16.22 -20.64 0.33
C ARG A 225 17.04 -19.90 1.41
N ARG A 226 16.86 -18.57 1.46
CA ARG A 226 17.54 -17.70 2.42
C ARG A 226 16.54 -17.16 3.43
N HIS A 227 16.93 -17.13 4.72
CA HIS A 227 16.10 -16.58 5.79
C HIS A 227 14.65 -17.07 5.76
N VAL A 228 14.45 -18.37 5.54
CA VAL A 228 13.15 -18.98 5.21
C VAL A 228 12.09 -18.64 6.26
N MET A 229 12.40 -18.80 7.56
CA MET A 229 11.43 -18.51 8.64
C MET A 229 10.96 -17.05 8.61
N TRP A 230 11.88 -16.10 8.46
CA TRP A 230 11.54 -14.68 8.41
C TRP A 230 10.72 -14.33 7.17
N ASN A 231 11.08 -14.88 6.03
CA ASN A 231 10.35 -14.64 4.80
C ASN A 231 8.94 -15.28 4.80
N TRP A 232 8.71 -16.37 5.53
CA TRP A 232 7.36 -16.87 5.76
C TRP A 232 6.51 -15.87 6.55
N VAL A 233 7.06 -15.23 7.58
CA VAL A 233 6.36 -14.16 8.30
C VAL A 233 6.02 -13.01 7.36
N VAL A 234 6.97 -12.61 6.50
CA VAL A 234 6.72 -11.56 5.49
C VAL A 234 5.62 -11.96 4.50
N ILE A 235 5.58 -13.22 4.04
CA ILE A 235 4.51 -13.74 3.16
C ILE A 235 3.15 -13.62 3.86
N VAL A 236 3.05 -14.08 5.11
CA VAL A 236 1.78 -14.02 5.86
C VAL A 236 1.35 -12.57 6.07
N LEU A 237 2.24 -11.69 6.52
CA LEU A 237 1.91 -10.29 6.76
C LEU A 237 1.55 -9.53 5.48
N SER A 238 2.31 -9.73 4.40
CA SER A 238 2.01 -9.07 3.12
C SER A 238 0.74 -9.64 2.47
N GLY A 239 0.50 -10.94 2.59
CA GLY A 239 -0.73 -11.59 2.14
C GLY A 239 -1.95 -11.06 2.88
N SER A 240 -1.91 -11.02 4.22
CA SER A 240 -3.02 -10.47 5.01
C SER A 240 -3.26 -8.99 4.71
N MET A 241 -2.21 -8.18 4.51
CA MET A 241 -2.35 -6.78 4.12
C MET A 241 -3.04 -6.63 2.75
N MET A 242 -2.71 -7.47 1.77
CA MET A 242 -3.39 -7.44 0.46
C MET A 242 -4.85 -7.86 0.59
N ILE A 243 -5.16 -8.94 1.33
CA ILE A 243 -6.52 -9.43 1.51
C ILE A 243 -7.39 -8.38 2.20
N THR A 244 -6.87 -7.71 3.23
CA THR A 244 -7.64 -6.74 4.00
C THR A 244 -7.80 -5.40 3.29
N VAL A 245 -6.79 -4.90 2.57
CA VAL A 245 -6.84 -3.57 1.94
C VAL A 245 -7.40 -3.61 0.52
N LYS A 246 -6.87 -4.52 -0.33
CA LYS A 246 -7.28 -4.69 -1.74
C LYS A 246 -7.29 -6.17 -2.13
N PRO A 247 -8.33 -6.92 -1.77
CA PRO A 247 -8.38 -8.38 -1.95
C PRO A 247 -8.21 -8.82 -3.40
N TYR A 248 -8.65 -8.04 -4.38
CA TYR A 248 -8.50 -8.36 -5.80
C TYR A 248 -7.03 -8.48 -6.22
N ILE A 249 -6.10 -7.74 -5.57
CA ILE A 249 -4.67 -7.87 -5.84
C ILE A 249 -4.17 -9.25 -5.41
N PHE A 250 -4.59 -9.72 -4.23
CA PHE A 250 -4.24 -11.05 -3.75
C PHE A 250 -4.84 -12.15 -4.63
N MET A 251 -6.10 -11.98 -5.06
CA MET A 251 -6.79 -12.93 -5.95
C MET A 251 -6.03 -13.18 -7.26
N VAL A 252 -5.39 -12.15 -7.81
CA VAL A 252 -4.60 -12.27 -9.04
C VAL A 252 -3.16 -12.73 -8.73
N LEU A 253 -2.55 -12.19 -7.70
CA LEU A 253 -1.14 -12.44 -7.40
C LEU A 253 -0.88 -13.84 -6.85
N PHE A 254 -1.80 -14.37 -6.03
CA PHE A 254 -1.62 -15.67 -5.40
C PHE A 254 -1.57 -16.83 -6.43
N PRO A 255 -2.54 -16.97 -7.35
CA PRO A 255 -2.45 -17.97 -8.42
C PRO A 255 -1.21 -17.77 -9.31
N ALA A 256 -0.91 -16.51 -9.67
CA ALA A 256 0.29 -16.20 -10.47
C ALA A 256 1.59 -16.63 -9.74
N THR A 257 1.64 -16.47 -8.43
CA THR A 257 2.75 -16.93 -7.59
C THR A 257 2.87 -18.45 -7.60
N LEU A 258 1.75 -19.16 -7.44
CA LEU A 258 1.75 -20.63 -7.52
C LEU A 258 2.25 -21.10 -8.90
N PHE A 259 1.75 -20.49 -9.97
CA PHE A 259 2.20 -20.78 -11.32
C PHE A 259 3.71 -20.54 -11.47
N TRP A 260 4.23 -19.41 -10.99
CA TRP A 260 5.67 -19.10 -11.03
C TRP A 260 6.51 -20.16 -10.30
N VAL A 261 6.12 -20.53 -9.08
CA VAL A 261 6.82 -21.54 -8.27
C VAL A 261 6.79 -22.92 -8.95
N PHE A 262 5.65 -23.33 -9.49
CA PHE A 262 5.52 -24.62 -10.20
C PHE A 262 6.24 -24.62 -11.53
N TYR A 263 6.10 -23.56 -12.33
CA TYR A 263 6.74 -23.43 -13.64
C TYR A 263 8.26 -23.61 -13.56
N ILE A 264 8.92 -22.93 -12.63
CA ILE A 264 10.39 -23.05 -12.47
C ILE A 264 10.78 -24.47 -12.05
N ARG A 265 9.97 -25.15 -11.22
CA ARG A 265 10.23 -26.55 -10.86
C ARG A 265 10.07 -27.48 -12.05
N VAL A 266 9.02 -27.30 -12.84
CA VAL A 266 8.76 -28.11 -14.03
C VAL A 266 9.83 -27.92 -15.11
N VAL A 267 10.26 -26.68 -15.35
CA VAL A 267 11.33 -26.39 -16.33
C VAL A 267 12.64 -27.08 -15.96
N ARG A 268 12.93 -27.26 -14.68
CA ARG A 268 14.15 -27.96 -14.19
C ARG A 268 14.11 -29.49 -14.34
N LEU A 269 12.96 -30.08 -14.65
CA LEU A 269 12.87 -31.53 -14.92
C LEU A 269 13.66 -31.88 -16.17
N ARG A 270 14.47 -32.94 -16.11
CA ARG A 270 15.31 -33.39 -17.26
C ARG A 270 14.51 -34.15 -18.31
N ASN A 271 13.44 -34.84 -17.91
CA ASN A 271 12.67 -35.69 -18.78
C ASN A 271 11.59 -34.91 -19.54
N VAL A 272 11.69 -34.85 -20.86
CA VAL A 272 10.77 -34.14 -21.77
C VAL A 272 9.35 -34.74 -21.72
N MET A 273 9.22 -36.07 -21.63
CA MET A 273 7.91 -36.72 -21.55
C MET A 273 7.16 -36.34 -20.25
N VAL A 274 7.89 -36.28 -19.13
CA VAL A 274 7.33 -35.85 -17.86
C VAL A 274 6.86 -34.38 -17.92
N LYS A 275 7.62 -33.52 -18.61
CA LYS A 275 7.20 -32.12 -18.85
C LYS A 275 5.91 -32.07 -19.66
N PHE A 276 5.84 -32.84 -20.75
CA PHE A 276 4.69 -32.85 -21.66
C PHE A 276 3.40 -33.27 -20.94
N VAL A 277 3.50 -34.18 -19.98
CA VAL A 277 2.36 -34.60 -19.15
C VAL A 277 2.04 -33.57 -18.06
N ILE A 278 3.05 -33.10 -17.31
CA ILE A 278 2.82 -32.24 -16.13
C ILE A 278 2.36 -30.83 -16.50
N VAL A 279 2.86 -30.22 -17.58
CA VAL A 279 2.55 -28.84 -17.97
C VAL A 279 1.04 -28.61 -18.17
N PRO A 280 0.30 -29.45 -18.93
CA PRO A 280 -1.15 -29.28 -19.06
C PRO A 280 -1.90 -29.36 -17.73
N PHE A 281 -1.53 -30.31 -16.85
CA PHE A 281 -2.16 -30.45 -15.53
C PHE A 281 -1.90 -29.23 -14.64
N VAL A 282 -0.68 -28.67 -14.69
CA VAL A 282 -0.36 -27.43 -13.95
C VAL A 282 -1.16 -26.25 -14.49
N LEU A 283 -1.29 -26.12 -15.82
CA LEU A 283 -2.10 -25.07 -16.45
C LEU A 283 -3.58 -25.20 -16.09
N VAL A 284 -4.15 -26.40 -16.21
CA VAL A 284 -5.54 -26.65 -15.83
C VAL A 284 -5.74 -26.39 -14.34
N GLY A 285 -4.85 -26.89 -13.48
CA GLY A 285 -4.90 -26.64 -12.04
C GLY A 285 -4.78 -25.15 -11.69
N PHE A 286 -3.96 -24.40 -12.45
CA PHE A 286 -3.85 -22.95 -12.31
C PHE A 286 -5.18 -22.25 -12.67
N VAL A 287 -5.77 -22.58 -13.81
CA VAL A 287 -7.04 -21.99 -14.25
C VAL A 287 -8.16 -22.33 -13.27
N LEU A 288 -8.32 -23.60 -12.90
CA LEU A 288 -9.35 -24.03 -11.94
C LEU A 288 -9.12 -23.42 -10.55
N GLY A 289 -7.87 -23.36 -10.08
CA GLY A 289 -7.51 -22.71 -8.82
C GLY A 289 -7.79 -21.22 -8.82
N SER A 290 -7.49 -20.54 -9.93
CA SER A 290 -7.81 -19.10 -10.09
C SER A 290 -9.31 -18.86 -10.10
N LEU A 291 -10.08 -19.66 -10.84
CA LEU A 291 -11.54 -19.57 -10.84
C LEU A 291 -12.12 -19.86 -9.46
N PHE A 292 -11.62 -20.89 -8.76
CA PHE A 292 -12.07 -21.20 -7.40
C PHE A 292 -11.80 -20.05 -6.42
N VAL A 293 -10.61 -19.44 -6.49
CA VAL A 293 -10.28 -18.27 -5.65
C VAL A 293 -11.18 -17.09 -6.00
N LEU A 294 -11.37 -16.80 -7.29
CA LEU A 294 -12.24 -15.71 -7.75
C LEU A 294 -13.70 -15.90 -7.32
N THR A 295 -14.26 -17.10 -7.45
CA THR A 295 -15.64 -17.37 -7.04
C THR A 295 -15.80 -17.32 -5.53
N ARG A 296 -14.97 -18.07 -4.78
CA ARG A 296 -15.10 -18.14 -3.31
C ARG A 296 -14.80 -16.83 -2.60
N MET A 297 -13.82 -16.07 -3.09
CA MET A 297 -13.54 -14.76 -2.52
C MET A 297 -14.48 -13.68 -3.06
N GLY A 298 -14.95 -13.82 -4.30
CA GLY A 298 -15.99 -12.95 -4.87
C GLY A 298 -17.27 -12.97 -4.04
N ASP A 299 -17.73 -14.16 -3.61
CA ASP A 299 -18.91 -14.33 -2.75
C ASP A 299 -18.77 -13.65 -1.37
N GLN A 300 -17.54 -13.58 -0.84
CA GLN A 300 -17.24 -12.91 0.44
C GLN A 300 -17.09 -11.38 0.29
N PHE A 301 -16.86 -10.90 -0.92
CA PHE A 301 -16.62 -9.50 -1.23
C PHE A 301 -17.59 -9.04 -2.32
N ASP A 302 -18.87 -8.87 -1.98
CA ASP A 302 -20.00 -8.54 -2.87
C ASP A 302 -19.67 -7.58 -4.02
N LYS A 303 -18.82 -6.59 -3.76
CA LYS A 303 -18.37 -5.61 -4.78
C LYS A 303 -17.45 -6.20 -5.87
N PHE A 304 -16.90 -7.42 -5.69
CA PHE A 304 -16.01 -8.08 -6.63
C PHE A 304 -16.60 -9.39 -7.18
N ALA A 305 -17.84 -9.70 -6.83
CA ALA A 305 -18.59 -10.76 -7.50
C ALA A 305 -18.75 -10.41 -8.99
N LEU A 306 -18.57 -11.40 -9.86
CA LEU A 306 -18.68 -11.18 -11.31
C LEU A 306 -20.04 -10.58 -11.69
N ASP A 307 -21.11 -10.98 -10.98
CA ASP A 307 -22.46 -10.49 -11.21
C ASP A 307 -22.70 -9.04 -10.73
N GLY A 308 -21.93 -8.57 -9.72
CA GLY A 308 -21.98 -7.19 -9.21
C GLY A 308 -20.96 -6.23 -9.85
N ALA A 309 -20.05 -6.73 -10.68
CA ALA A 309 -18.98 -5.92 -11.24
C ALA A 309 -19.50 -4.81 -12.16
N LEU A 310 -20.51 -5.07 -12.99
CA LEU A 310 -21.14 -4.09 -13.88
C LEU A 310 -21.88 -3.02 -13.08
N GLU A 311 -22.65 -3.41 -12.08
CA GLU A 311 -23.35 -2.47 -11.20
C GLU A 311 -22.38 -1.59 -10.42
N THR A 312 -21.26 -2.16 -9.94
CA THR A 312 -20.21 -1.41 -9.25
C THR A 312 -19.53 -0.40 -10.20
N ILE A 313 -19.33 -0.75 -11.47
CA ILE A 313 -18.79 0.16 -12.50
C ILE A 313 -19.76 1.31 -12.74
N GLU A 314 -21.06 1.04 -12.92
CA GLU A 314 -22.08 2.06 -13.14
C GLU A 314 -22.20 3.02 -11.96
N VAL A 315 -22.23 2.50 -10.73
CA VAL A 315 -22.27 3.33 -9.50
C VAL A 315 -21.02 4.18 -9.39
N THR A 316 -19.84 3.60 -9.62
CA THR A 316 -18.56 4.34 -9.54
C THR A 316 -18.48 5.41 -10.63
N GLN A 317 -18.95 5.11 -11.85
CA GLN A 317 -19.02 6.08 -12.94
C GLN A 317 -20.02 7.19 -12.61
N GLY A 318 -21.18 6.87 -12.06
CA GLY A 318 -22.16 7.84 -11.61
C GLY A 318 -21.62 8.79 -10.53
N ASP A 319 -20.82 8.27 -9.60
CA ASP A 319 -20.17 9.08 -8.55
C ASP A 319 -19.08 10.00 -9.13
N LEU A 320 -18.34 9.56 -10.14
CA LEU A 320 -17.30 10.37 -10.81
C LEU A 320 -17.87 11.50 -11.66
N ILE A 321 -19.12 11.36 -12.16
CA ILE A 321 -19.81 12.36 -12.99
C ILE A 321 -20.45 13.46 -12.12
N ARG A 322 -20.61 13.24 -10.82
CA ARG A 322 -21.19 14.27 -9.91
C ARG A 322 -20.25 15.46 -9.79
N GLU A 323 -20.68 16.58 -10.37
CA GLU A 323 -19.94 17.86 -10.38
C GLU A 323 -19.58 18.37 -8.97
N ASP A 324 -20.42 18.05 -7.98
CA ASP A 324 -20.28 18.50 -6.59
C ASP A 324 -19.14 17.82 -5.83
N SER A 325 -18.65 16.67 -6.30
CA SER A 325 -17.70 15.84 -5.53
C SER A 325 -16.29 15.82 -6.11
N TYR A 326 -16.12 15.86 -7.44
CA TYR A 326 -14.81 15.59 -8.07
C TYR A 326 -14.38 16.62 -9.12
N GLY A 327 -15.16 17.70 -9.36
CA GLY A 327 -14.92 18.68 -10.43
C GLY A 327 -14.89 17.98 -11.81
N SER A 328 -15.30 18.61 -12.85
CA SER A 328 -15.57 18.08 -14.21
C SER A 328 -14.46 17.31 -14.95
N ASN A 329 -13.71 16.45 -14.25
CA ASN A 329 -12.66 15.58 -14.81
C ASN A 329 -13.14 14.18 -15.21
N SER A 330 -14.45 14.00 -15.37
CA SER A 330 -15.02 12.71 -15.79
C SER A 330 -15.09 12.62 -17.32
N PHE A 331 -14.69 11.46 -17.86
CA PHE A 331 -15.00 11.08 -19.22
C PHE A 331 -16.35 10.37 -19.21
N ASP A 332 -17.32 10.88 -19.97
CA ASP A 332 -18.56 10.14 -20.23
C ASP A 332 -18.25 9.01 -21.23
N VAL A 333 -18.28 7.78 -20.73
CA VAL A 333 -17.99 6.57 -21.54
C VAL A 333 -19.25 6.07 -22.25
N GLY A 334 -20.41 6.74 -22.09
CA GLY A 334 -21.71 6.27 -22.58
C GLY A 334 -22.24 5.08 -21.75
N LYS A 335 -23.51 4.77 -21.93
CA LYS A 335 -24.09 3.57 -21.31
C LYS A 335 -23.64 2.34 -22.08
N PHE A 336 -23.21 1.31 -21.37
CA PHE A 336 -22.78 0.04 -21.98
C PHE A 336 -23.87 -0.65 -22.83
N ASP A 337 -25.13 -0.31 -22.63
CA ASP A 337 -26.25 -0.82 -23.40
C ASP A 337 -26.33 -0.27 -24.86
N GLU A 338 -25.53 0.75 -25.19
CA GLU A 338 -25.48 1.34 -26.53
C GLU A 338 -24.34 0.78 -27.40
N ILE A 339 -23.52 -0.14 -26.86
CA ILE A 339 -22.40 -0.81 -27.55
C ILE A 339 -22.85 -2.26 -27.90
N GLY A 340 -24.04 -2.39 -28.47
CA GLY A 340 -24.60 -3.64 -28.98
C GLY A 340 -24.52 -3.75 -30.50
#